data_4860747741f6a97b90ed45c098ba6245
#
_entry.id   4860747741f6a97b90ed45c098ba6245
#
_cell.length_a   1.000
_cell.length_b   1.000
_cell.length_c   1.000
_cell.angle_alpha   90.00
_cell.angle_beta   90.00
_cell.angle_gamma   90.00
#
_symmetry.space_group_name_H-M   'P 1'
#
loop_
_entity.id
_entity.type
_entity.pdbx_description
1 polymer ?
#
loop_
_entity_poly.entity_id
_entity_poly.type
_entity_poly.pdbx_seq_one_letter_code
_entity_poly.pdbx_strand_id
1 'polypeptide(L)'
;ITDGRRIVGVRAGREGGEVYGDVGVICDGVNSFLVQKAGLQRRPVAPSEVALAVKEIIALPREVINERFAVRDGEGVTIEVYGSVTRGMAGYGFIYTNRESLSVGIGALLSHLMQTKITPYDLLAGFKQHPLVARLIEGGAAQEYAAHAIPEGGYAAMPNLFGDGVLVAGDAAMMVNGLHREG
;
A
#
# COMPACT_ATOMS: atom_id res chain seq x y z
N ILE A 1 -3.82 -0.25 -26.65
CA ILE A 1 -3.80 -0.20 -28.12
C ILE A 1 -2.56 -0.93 -28.59
N THR A 2 -2.73 -1.85 -29.55
CA THR A 2 -1.63 -2.66 -30.09
C THR A 2 -1.53 -2.52 -31.60
N ASP A 3 -0.31 -2.60 -32.12
CA ASP A 3 0.01 -2.80 -33.53
C ASP A 3 0.81 -4.13 -33.63
N GLY A 4 0.15 -5.18 -34.12
CA GLY A 4 0.65 -6.53 -34.00
C GLY A 4 0.86 -6.93 -32.54
N ARG A 5 2.11 -7.22 -32.15
CA ARG A 5 2.49 -7.53 -30.76
C ARG A 5 2.94 -6.32 -29.95
N ARG A 6 3.20 -5.19 -30.63
CA ARG A 6 3.71 -3.97 -30.01
C ARG A 6 2.57 -3.22 -29.34
N ILE A 7 2.78 -2.76 -28.10
CA ILE A 7 1.92 -1.80 -27.44
C ILE A 7 2.33 -0.41 -27.90
N VAL A 8 1.38 0.31 -28.50
CA VAL A 8 1.60 1.64 -29.11
C VAL A 8 0.79 2.73 -28.42
N GLY A 9 -0.01 2.41 -27.44
CA GLY A 9 -0.82 3.41 -26.73
C GLY A 9 -1.80 2.81 -25.73
N VAL A 10 -2.55 3.69 -25.09
CA VAL A 10 -3.61 3.36 -24.13
C VAL A 10 -4.93 3.98 -24.55
N ARG A 11 -6.04 3.32 -24.17
CA ARG A 11 -7.39 3.84 -24.36
C ARG A 11 -8.10 3.95 -23.01
N ALA A 12 -8.58 5.15 -22.69
CA ALA A 12 -9.48 5.39 -21.57
C ALA A 12 -10.94 5.39 -22.07
N GLY A 13 -11.89 5.03 -21.19
CA GLY A 13 -13.32 4.95 -21.51
C GLY A 13 -14.02 6.32 -21.58
N ARG A 14 -13.40 7.32 -22.20
CA ARG A 14 -13.94 8.67 -22.38
C ARG A 14 -13.68 9.14 -23.81
N GLU A 15 -14.43 10.14 -24.28
CA GLU A 15 -14.24 10.77 -25.58
C GLU A 15 -12.81 11.33 -25.72
N GLY A 16 -12.15 11.09 -26.87
CA GLY A 16 -10.75 11.47 -27.08
C GLY A 16 -9.75 10.76 -26.20
N GLY A 17 -10.15 9.68 -25.55
CA GLY A 17 -9.35 8.97 -24.54
C GLY A 17 -8.29 8.02 -25.10
N GLU A 18 -7.69 8.30 -26.26
CA GLU A 18 -6.56 7.54 -26.83
C GLU A 18 -5.28 8.35 -26.76
N VAL A 19 -4.22 7.74 -26.24
CA VAL A 19 -2.88 8.33 -26.21
C VAL A 19 -1.92 7.31 -26.81
N TYR A 20 -1.12 7.77 -27.75
CA TYR A 20 -0.10 6.98 -28.43
C TYR A 20 1.29 7.40 -28.02
N GLY A 21 2.24 6.47 -28.03
CA GLY A 21 3.63 6.73 -27.67
C GLY A 21 4.56 5.61 -28.13
N ASP A 22 5.85 5.90 -28.13
CA ASP A 22 6.88 4.93 -28.50
C ASP A 22 7.07 3.84 -27.47
N VAL A 23 6.89 4.18 -26.18
CA VAL A 23 6.97 3.28 -25.04
C VAL A 23 5.93 3.67 -24.00
N GLY A 24 5.18 2.68 -23.52
CA GLY A 24 4.30 2.80 -22.34
C GLY A 24 5.00 2.31 -21.07
N VAL A 25 4.68 2.90 -19.92
CA VAL A 25 5.09 2.38 -18.62
C VAL A 25 3.84 2.08 -17.79
N ILE A 26 3.68 0.82 -17.37
CA ILE A 26 2.58 0.36 -16.53
C ILE A 26 2.98 0.48 -15.07
N CYS A 27 2.28 1.35 -14.33
CA CYS A 27 2.48 1.62 -12.90
C CYS A 27 1.13 1.72 -12.17
N ASP A 28 0.17 0.84 -12.51
CA ASP A 28 -1.23 0.90 -12.06
C ASP A 28 -1.50 0.14 -10.76
N GLY A 29 -0.44 -0.14 -9.98
CA GLY A 29 -0.52 -0.76 -8.66
C GLY A 29 -0.57 -2.27 -8.68
N VAL A 30 -0.61 -2.90 -7.51
CA VAL A 30 -0.51 -4.35 -7.30
C VAL A 30 -1.60 -5.16 -8.02
N ASN A 31 -2.79 -4.58 -8.22
CA ASN A 31 -3.91 -5.22 -8.94
C ASN A 31 -3.85 -4.99 -10.47
N SER A 32 -2.69 -4.77 -11.02
CA SER A 32 -2.49 -4.36 -12.40
C SER A 32 -3.28 -5.17 -13.43
N PHE A 33 -4.42 -4.61 -13.85
CA PHE A 33 -5.18 -5.15 -14.97
C PHE A 33 -4.46 -4.93 -16.32
N LEU A 34 -3.62 -3.90 -16.39
CA LEU A 34 -2.88 -3.59 -17.60
C LEU A 34 -1.77 -4.61 -17.84
N VAL A 35 -1.06 -5.05 -16.80
CA VAL A 35 -0.06 -6.14 -16.91
C VAL A 35 -0.71 -7.43 -17.42
N GLN A 36 -1.91 -7.77 -16.92
CA GLN A 36 -2.65 -8.94 -17.39
C GLN A 36 -3.07 -8.78 -18.86
N LYS A 37 -3.65 -7.63 -19.23
CA LYS A 37 -4.08 -7.32 -20.60
C LYS A 37 -2.91 -7.27 -21.60
N ALA A 38 -1.75 -6.83 -21.14
CA ALA A 38 -0.52 -6.81 -21.95
C ALA A 38 0.10 -8.22 -22.13
N GLY A 39 -0.44 -9.24 -21.48
CA GLY A 39 0.11 -10.61 -21.54
C GLY A 39 1.45 -10.77 -20.82
N LEU A 40 1.78 -9.85 -19.91
CA LEU A 40 3.03 -9.84 -19.16
C LEU A 40 2.94 -10.60 -17.83
N GLN A 41 1.71 -10.86 -17.35
CA GLN A 41 1.49 -11.63 -16.13
C GLN A 41 1.92 -13.09 -16.33
N ARG A 42 2.86 -13.56 -15.53
CA ARG A 42 3.40 -14.94 -15.63
C ARG A 42 2.45 -15.98 -15.03
N ARG A 43 1.74 -15.61 -13.98
CA ARG A 43 0.75 -16.40 -13.24
C ARG A 43 -0.14 -15.50 -12.40
N PRO A 44 -1.32 -15.95 -11.96
CA PRO A 44 -2.11 -15.19 -11.01
C PRO A 44 -1.34 -14.91 -9.72
N VAL A 45 -1.52 -13.73 -9.15
CA VAL A 45 -0.98 -13.36 -7.85
C VAL A 45 -1.79 -14.07 -6.76
N ALA A 46 -1.11 -14.75 -5.84
CA ALA A 46 -1.77 -15.47 -4.76
C ALA A 46 -2.09 -14.53 -3.57
N PRO A 47 -3.14 -14.81 -2.78
CA PRO A 47 -3.43 -14.03 -1.57
C PRO A 47 -2.29 -14.01 -0.53
N SER A 48 -1.40 -14.99 -0.56
CA SER A 48 -0.18 -15.01 0.27
C SER A 48 0.95 -14.11 -0.24
N GLU A 49 0.77 -13.50 -1.40
CA GLU A 49 1.76 -12.61 -2.04
C GLU A 49 1.32 -11.14 -2.01
N VAL A 50 0.22 -10.85 -1.31
CA VAL A 50 -0.32 -9.50 -1.14
C VAL A 50 -0.67 -9.28 0.32
N ALA A 51 -0.24 -8.17 0.89
CA ALA A 51 -0.78 -7.65 2.14
C ALA A 51 -1.89 -6.64 1.85
N LEU A 52 -2.87 -6.56 2.73
CA LEU A 52 -3.86 -5.49 2.75
C LEU A 52 -3.60 -4.63 3.98
N ALA A 53 -3.24 -3.37 3.74
CA ALA A 53 -3.04 -2.37 4.77
C ALA A 53 -4.18 -1.36 4.76
N VAL A 54 -4.57 -0.92 5.95
CA VAL A 54 -5.54 0.16 6.15
C VAL A 54 -4.94 1.21 7.05
N LYS A 55 -5.30 2.47 6.82
CA LYS A 55 -4.85 3.58 7.65
C LYS A 55 -5.95 4.61 7.84
N GLU A 56 -5.86 5.32 8.94
CA GLU A 56 -6.57 6.58 9.18
C GLU A 56 -5.58 7.73 9.28
N ILE A 57 -5.99 8.88 8.77
CA ILE A 57 -5.34 10.15 9.04
C ILE A 57 -6.07 10.77 10.23
N ILE A 58 -5.33 10.97 11.32
CA ILE A 58 -5.85 11.51 12.58
C ILE A 58 -5.27 12.90 12.77
N ALA A 59 -6.11 13.94 12.69
CA ALA A 59 -5.70 15.31 12.92
C ALA A 59 -5.36 15.53 14.39
N LEU A 60 -4.23 16.17 14.63
CA LEU A 60 -3.75 16.61 15.95
C LEU A 60 -2.96 17.90 15.78
N PRO A 61 -3.02 18.83 16.76
CA PRO A 61 -2.16 20.01 16.74
C PRO A 61 -0.68 19.64 16.69
N ARG A 62 0.10 20.42 15.93
CA ARG A 62 1.55 20.22 15.75
C ARG A 62 2.30 20.10 17.08
N GLU A 63 1.96 20.99 18.02
CA GLU A 63 2.61 21.05 19.33
C GLU A 63 2.38 19.75 20.12
N VAL A 64 1.19 19.19 20.01
CA VAL A 64 0.82 17.91 20.64
C VAL A 64 1.60 16.75 20.01
N ILE A 65 1.76 16.77 18.68
CA ILE A 65 2.57 15.76 17.97
C ILE A 65 4.03 15.89 18.40
N ASN A 66 4.60 17.09 18.37
CA ASN A 66 5.99 17.34 18.75
C ASN A 66 6.28 16.88 20.18
N GLU A 67 5.38 17.16 21.13
CA GLU A 67 5.51 16.73 22.51
C GLU A 67 5.43 15.20 22.67
N ARG A 68 4.36 14.57 22.11
CA ARG A 68 4.12 13.13 22.30
C ARG A 68 5.16 12.24 21.64
N PHE A 69 5.71 12.69 20.52
CA PHE A 69 6.70 11.94 19.74
C PHE A 69 8.14 12.40 19.99
N ALA A 70 8.34 13.41 20.87
CA ALA A 70 9.63 13.99 21.20
C ALA A 70 10.41 14.45 19.96
N VAL A 71 9.73 15.06 19.00
CA VAL A 71 10.30 15.59 17.75
C VAL A 71 10.28 17.11 17.76
N ARG A 72 11.21 17.72 17.02
CA ARG A 72 11.26 19.16 16.79
C ARG A 72 10.50 19.54 15.52
N ASP A 73 10.27 20.82 15.34
CA ASP A 73 9.71 21.34 14.09
C ASP A 73 10.55 20.94 12.88
N GLY A 74 9.88 20.32 11.89
CA GLY A 74 10.53 19.82 10.69
C GLY A 74 11.09 18.39 10.79
N GLU A 75 11.10 17.82 11.98
CA GLU A 75 11.42 16.41 12.21
C GLU A 75 10.15 15.54 12.17
N GLY A 76 10.33 14.25 11.91
CA GLY A 76 9.26 13.25 11.96
C GLY A 76 9.77 11.92 12.47
N VAL A 77 8.85 11.07 12.89
CA VAL A 77 9.16 9.71 13.34
C VAL A 77 8.18 8.71 12.74
N THR A 78 8.70 7.54 12.47
CA THR A 78 7.94 6.34 12.11
C THR A 78 8.06 5.35 13.24
N ILE A 79 6.93 4.86 13.73
CA ILE A 79 6.85 3.78 14.71
C ILE A 79 6.23 2.56 14.03
N GLU A 80 6.87 1.42 14.13
CA GLU A 80 6.33 0.14 13.70
C GLU A 80 6.10 -0.76 14.91
N VAL A 81 4.94 -1.41 14.94
CA VAL A 81 4.52 -2.27 16.05
C VAL A 81 4.23 -3.67 15.51
N TYR A 82 4.98 -4.62 16.02
CA TYR A 82 4.88 -6.04 15.64
C TYR A 82 4.27 -6.88 16.76
N GLY A 83 3.90 -8.11 16.43
CA GLY A 83 3.46 -9.11 17.40
C GLY A 83 1.95 -9.17 17.56
N SER A 84 1.46 -9.10 18.81
CA SER A 84 0.05 -9.36 19.12
C SER A 84 -0.95 -8.41 18.46
N VAL A 85 -0.53 -7.24 18.00
CA VAL A 85 -1.40 -6.26 17.33
C VAL A 85 -2.04 -6.80 16.07
N THR A 86 -1.38 -7.72 15.37
CA THR A 86 -1.92 -8.40 14.18
C THR A 86 -2.66 -9.71 14.51
N ARG A 87 -2.90 -10.00 15.79
CA ARG A 87 -3.58 -11.23 16.26
C ARG A 87 -2.96 -12.51 15.70
N GLY A 88 -1.63 -12.56 15.64
CA GLY A 88 -0.86 -13.72 15.16
C GLY A 88 -0.72 -13.82 13.63
N MET A 89 -1.28 -12.86 12.87
CA MET A 89 -1.09 -12.80 11.41
C MET A 89 0.26 -12.18 11.07
N ALA A 90 0.86 -12.57 9.94
CA ALA A 90 2.02 -11.87 9.42
C ALA A 90 1.61 -10.47 8.96
N GLY A 91 2.27 -9.46 9.54
CA GLY A 91 1.96 -8.05 9.33
C GLY A 91 2.45 -7.18 10.48
N TYR A 92 2.09 -5.90 10.45
CA TYR A 92 2.48 -4.94 11.49
C TYR A 92 1.54 -3.74 11.51
N GLY A 93 1.53 -3.03 12.65
CA GLY A 93 0.92 -1.72 12.79
C GLY A 93 1.97 -0.62 12.62
N PHE A 94 1.55 0.56 12.20
CA PHE A 94 2.44 1.69 12.01
C PHE A 94 1.79 3.02 12.43
N ILE A 95 2.63 3.95 12.86
CA ILE A 95 2.25 5.34 13.13
C ILE A 95 3.33 6.23 12.50
N TYR A 96 2.91 7.10 11.59
CA TYR A 96 3.79 8.10 10.98
C TYR A 96 3.33 9.48 11.41
N THR A 97 4.28 10.32 11.85
CA THR A 97 3.99 11.72 12.14
C THR A 97 3.97 12.53 10.84
N ASN A 98 2.97 13.37 10.71
CA ASN A 98 2.91 14.46 9.75
C ASN A 98 2.91 15.79 10.51
N ARG A 99 2.87 16.91 9.80
CA ARG A 99 2.94 18.24 10.44
C ARG A 99 1.78 18.50 11.41
N GLU A 100 0.55 18.15 11.04
CA GLU A 100 -0.69 18.43 11.79
C GLU A 100 -1.62 17.20 11.81
N SER A 101 -1.06 16.03 11.62
CA SER A 101 -1.79 14.75 11.67
C SER A 101 -0.86 13.58 11.93
N LEU A 102 -1.45 12.44 12.24
CA LEU A 102 -0.80 11.14 12.28
C LEU A 102 -1.40 10.24 11.21
N SER A 103 -0.56 9.48 10.52
CA SER A 103 -1.01 8.32 9.74
C SER A 103 -0.93 7.10 10.63
N VAL A 104 -2.06 6.54 11.04
CA VAL A 104 -2.14 5.36 11.91
C VAL A 104 -2.73 4.21 11.12
N GLY A 105 -1.99 3.13 10.96
CA GLY A 105 -2.42 2.02 10.14
C GLY A 105 -1.93 0.67 10.62
N ILE A 106 -2.49 -0.37 10.01
CA ILE A 106 -2.12 -1.76 10.24
C ILE A 106 -2.36 -2.56 8.97
N GLY A 107 -1.50 -3.53 8.72
CA GLY A 107 -1.63 -4.43 7.57
C GLY A 107 -1.31 -5.87 7.94
N ALA A 108 -1.89 -6.79 7.18
CA ALA A 108 -1.59 -8.21 7.26
C ALA A 108 -1.72 -8.88 5.89
N LEU A 109 -1.09 -10.06 5.73
CA LEU A 109 -1.24 -10.87 4.52
C LEU A 109 -2.72 -11.17 4.26
N LEU A 110 -3.14 -10.99 3.01
CA LEU A 110 -4.51 -11.21 2.58
C LEU A 110 -4.97 -12.66 2.84
N SER A 111 -4.08 -13.65 2.64
CA SER A 111 -4.37 -15.05 2.97
C SER A 111 -4.72 -15.26 4.44
N HIS A 112 -4.07 -14.56 5.36
CA HIS A 112 -4.35 -14.67 6.80
C HIS A 112 -5.67 -13.98 7.16
N LEU A 113 -5.94 -12.82 6.57
CA LEU A 113 -7.23 -12.13 6.75
C LEU A 113 -8.40 -13.00 6.28
N MET A 114 -8.26 -13.66 5.13
CA MET A 114 -9.27 -14.60 4.60
C MET A 114 -9.50 -15.80 5.52
N GLN A 115 -8.44 -16.36 6.11
CA GLN A 115 -8.53 -17.51 7.01
C GLN A 115 -9.17 -17.14 8.36
N THR A 116 -8.78 -16.01 8.93
CA THR A 116 -9.27 -15.58 10.25
C THR A 116 -10.63 -14.90 10.20
N LYS A 117 -11.06 -14.46 9.02
CA LYS A 117 -12.27 -13.63 8.81
C LYS A 117 -12.27 -12.32 9.61
N ILE A 118 -11.09 -11.87 10.04
CA ILE A 118 -10.92 -10.57 10.69
C ILE A 118 -10.85 -9.51 9.60
N THR A 119 -11.68 -8.48 9.72
CA THR A 119 -11.62 -7.38 8.74
C THR A 119 -10.44 -6.44 9.04
N PRO A 120 -9.84 -5.82 8.04
CA PRO A 120 -8.80 -4.81 8.26
C PRO A 120 -9.28 -3.66 9.15
N TYR A 121 -10.56 -3.31 9.07
CA TYR A 121 -11.19 -2.30 9.93
C TYR A 121 -11.15 -2.72 11.42
N ASP A 122 -11.52 -3.97 11.74
CA ASP A 122 -11.47 -4.49 13.10
C ASP A 122 -10.03 -4.57 13.64
N LEU A 123 -9.08 -4.87 12.75
CA LEU A 123 -7.65 -4.83 13.09
C LEU A 123 -7.21 -3.41 13.46
N LEU A 124 -7.56 -2.42 12.65
CA LEU A 124 -7.23 -1.02 12.92
C LEU A 124 -7.91 -0.51 14.19
N ALA A 125 -9.18 -0.85 14.39
CA ALA A 125 -9.90 -0.51 15.62
C ALA A 125 -9.21 -1.08 16.86
N GLY A 126 -8.82 -2.36 16.82
CA GLY A 126 -8.06 -2.99 17.89
C GLY A 126 -6.67 -2.36 18.10
N PHE A 127 -5.97 -2.02 17.03
CA PHE A 127 -4.67 -1.35 17.11
C PHE A 127 -4.78 0.03 17.78
N LYS A 128 -5.78 0.81 17.43
CA LYS A 128 -6.05 2.12 18.05
C LYS A 128 -6.40 2.02 19.55
N GLN A 129 -6.97 0.89 19.99
CA GLN A 129 -7.25 0.62 21.42
C GLN A 129 -6.02 0.14 22.21
N HIS A 130 -4.92 -0.23 21.54
CA HIS A 130 -3.70 -0.61 22.24
C HIS A 130 -3.22 0.56 23.13
N PRO A 131 -2.90 0.35 24.42
CA PRO A 131 -2.65 1.44 25.38
C PRO A 131 -1.62 2.46 24.93
N LEU A 132 -0.55 2.01 24.26
CA LEU A 132 0.47 2.89 23.70
C LEU A 132 -0.11 3.76 22.57
N VAL A 133 -0.83 3.14 21.64
CA VAL A 133 -1.39 3.84 20.47
C VAL A 133 -2.48 4.82 20.90
N ALA A 134 -3.39 4.38 21.79
CA ALA A 134 -4.47 5.22 22.31
C ALA A 134 -3.95 6.52 22.93
N ARG A 135 -2.86 6.46 23.70
CA ARG A 135 -2.22 7.66 24.29
C ARG A 135 -1.64 8.60 23.22
N LEU A 136 -1.05 8.03 22.16
CA LEU A 136 -0.45 8.84 21.09
C LEU A 136 -1.49 9.58 20.24
N ILE A 137 -2.68 9.00 20.07
CA ILE A 137 -3.76 9.55 19.25
C ILE A 137 -4.84 10.29 20.07
N GLU A 138 -4.72 10.33 21.38
CA GLU A 138 -5.71 10.93 22.29
C GLU A 138 -6.08 12.36 21.88
N GLY A 139 -7.39 12.67 21.83
CA GLY A 139 -7.92 13.97 21.41
C GLY A 139 -7.84 14.23 19.91
N GLY A 140 -7.31 13.30 19.13
CA GLY A 140 -7.25 13.42 17.67
C GLY A 140 -8.59 13.11 16.99
N ALA A 141 -8.84 13.73 15.83
CA ALA A 141 -10.01 13.53 15.01
C ALA A 141 -9.65 12.77 13.72
N ALA A 142 -10.31 11.62 13.49
CA ALA A 142 -10.16 10.89 12.23
C ALA A 142 -10.74 11.72 11.07
N GLN A 143 -9.94 11.95 10.03
CA GLN A 143 -10.30 12.74 8.85
C GLN A 143 -10.47 11.90 7.60
N GLU A 144 -9.65 10.86 7.45
CA GLU A 144 -9.60 10.03 6.24
C GLU A 144 -9.35 8.57 6.63
N TYR A 145 -9.99 7.65 5.91
CA TYR A 145 -9.70 6.22 5.95
C TYR A 145 -9.32 5.76 4.55
N ALA A 146 -8.21 5.05 4.43
CA ALA A 146 -7.74 4.51 3.17
C ALA A 146 -7.33 3.04 3.33
N ALA A 147 -7.52 2.27 2.27
CA ALA A 147 -7.04 0.88 2.16
C ALA A 147 -6.14 0.75 0.94
N HIS A 148 -5.04 0.03 1.09
CA HIS A 148 -4.09 -0.21 0.01
C HIS A 148 -3.58 -1.64 0.04
N ALA A 149 -3.51 -2.27 -1.12
CA ALA A 149 -2.88 -3.56 -1.28
C ALA A 149 -1.38 -3.36 -1.57
N ILE A 150 -0.54 -4.17 -0.93
CA ILE A 150 0.93 -4.08 -1.01
C ILE A 150 1.47 -5.42 -1.52
N PRO A 151 2.34 -5.43 -2.54
CA PRO A 151 2.93 -6.67 -3.03
C PRO A 151 3.93 -7.23 -2.01
N GLU A 152 3.79 -8.53 -1.70
CA GLU A 152 4.65 -9.25 -0.74
C GLU A 152 5.26 -10.52 -1.33
N GLY A 153 5.03 -10.79 -2.62
CA GLY A 153 5.46 -12.01 -3.28
C GLY A 153 6.94 -12.04 -3.68
N GLY A 154 7.64 -10.92 -3.56
CA GLY A 154 9.04 -10.80 -3.91
C GLY A 154 9.34 -11.16 -5.37
N TYR A 155 10.59 -11.50 -5.66
CA TYR A 155 11.06 -11.77 -7.01
C TYR A 155 10.28 -12.87 -7.76
N ALA A 156 9.82 -13.89 -7.05
CA ALA A 156 9.07 -15.01 -7.65
C ALA A 156 7.69 -14.61 -8.17
N ALA A 157 7.12 -13.53 -7.64
CA ALA A 157 5.81 -13.00 -8.04
C ALA A 157 5.90 -11.95 -9.17
N MET A 158 7.09 -11.50 -9.52
CA MET A 158 7.28 -10.49 -10.57
C MET A 158 6.73 -10.97 -11.92
N PRO A 159 6.01 -10.11 -12.64
CA PRO A 159 5.63 -10.37 -14.04
C PRO A 159 6.86 -10.27 -14.96
N ASN A 160 6.66 -10.42 -16.25
CA ASN A 160 7.65 -9.96 -17.22
C ASN A 160 7.72 -8.44 -17.17
N LEU A 161 8.89 -7.88 -16.89
CA LEU A 161 9.07 -6.44 -16.64
C LEU A 161 9.04 -5.60 -17.90
N PHE A 162 9.09 -6.22 -19.06
CA PHE A 162 9.04 -5.53 -20.35
C PHE A 162 8.41 -6.42 -21.43
N GLY A 163 7.87 -5.76 -22.42
CA GLY A 163 7.38 -6.32 -23.68
C GLY A 163 7.66 -5.36 -24.84
N ASP A 164 7.17 -5.68 -26.02
CA ASP A 164 7.34 -4.79 -27.18
C ASP A 164 6.51 -3.52 -26.97
N GLY A 165 7.20 -2.38 -26.85
CA GLY A 165 6.62 -1.06 -26.61
C GLY A 165 6.14 -0.80 -25.17
N VAL A 166 6.47 -1.65 -24.18
CA VAL A 166 5.98 -1.48 -22.80
C VAL A 166 6.97 -1.92 -21.75
N LEU A 167 6.98 -1.20 -20.63
CA LEU A 167 7.68 -1.51 -19.37
C LEU A 167 6.67 -1.64 -18.23
N VAL A 168 7.04 -2.36 -17.17
CA VAL A 168 6.27 -2.47 -15.93
C VAL A 168 7.15 -2.04 -14.76
N ALA A 169 6.62 -1.22 -13.86
CA ALA A 169 7.37 -0.70 -12.72
C ALA A 169 6.50 -0.57 -11.44
N GLY A 170 7.17 -0.39 -10.29
CA GLY A 170 6.51 -0.21 -8.99
C GLY A 170 5.71 -1.43 -8.56
N ASP A 171 4.61 -1.22 -7.86
CA ASP A 171 3.73 -2.29 -7.34
C ASP A 171 3.12 -3.15 -8.45
N ALA A 172 2.90 -2.59 -9.65
CA ALA A 172 2.47 -3.35 -10.82
C ALA A 172 3.49 -4.42 -11.24
N ALA A 173 4.77 -4.18 -10.95
CA ALA A 173 5.87 -5.12 -11.16
C ALA A 173 6.15 -5.99 -9.92
N MET A 174 5.33 -5.91 -8.85
CA MET A 174 5.59 -6.56 -7.57
C MET A 174 6.92 -6.12 -6.92
N MET A 175 7.38 -4.89 -7.23
CA MET A 175 8.64 -4.33 -6.73
C MET A 175 8.41 -3.61 -5.41
N VAL A 176 8.61 -4.32 -4.31
CA VAL A 176 8.66 -3.75 -2.96
C VAL A 176 9.91 -4.25 -2.25
N ASN A 177 10.66 -3.33 -1.66
CA ASN A 177 11.77 -3.65 -0.79
C ASN A 177 11.25 -3.91 0.62
N GLY A 178 11.16 -5.17 1.03
CA GLY A 178 10.64 -5.57 2.33
C GLY A 178 11.44 -5.08 3.53
N LEU A 179 12.73 -4.72 3.36
CA LEU A 179 13.57 -4.19 4.42
C LEU A 179 13.35 -2.69 4.65
N HIS A 180 13.31 -1.92 3.55
CA HIS A 180 13.14 -0.46 3.60
C HIS A 180 11.67 -0.04 3.42
N ARG A 181 10.79 -0.97 3.08
CA ARG A 181 9.35 -0.75 2.85
C ARG A 181 9.06 0.31 1.80
N GLU A 182 9.87 0.27 0.76
CA GLU A 182 9.80 1.13 -0.40
C GLU A 182 9.28 0.34 -1.60
N GLY A 183 8.42 0.96 -2.38
CA GLY A 183 7.87 0.41 -3.62
C GLY A 183 7.98 1.38 -4.79
#